data_660b81f90a1becc697b31da3fab7bb16
#
_entry.id   660b81f90a1becc697b31da3fab7bb16
#
_cell.length_a   1.000
_cell.length_b   1.000
_cell.length_c   1.000
_cell.angle_alpha   90.00
_cell.angle_beta   90.00
_cell.angle_gamma   90.00
#
_symmetry.space_group_name_H-M   'P 1'
#
loop_
_entity.id
_entity.type
_entity.pdbx_description
1 polymer ?
#
loop_
_entity_poly.entity_id
_entity_poly.type
_entity_poly.pdbx_seq_one_letter_code
_entity_poly.pdbx_strand_id
1 'polypeptide(L)'
;ARRTFGTPLRFTYLPLISQKIQGAKKLFRQAMAEHQYQGTYTYCYCTKSSHFRHILEEALANDIKLETSSAFDMPIIEALERKGLVNKEIMIVCNGFKKELYKENIVDLLHDGFRNIIPVLDNKEEFNYYDNEVESEMQLGIRLSAEEKPDFPFYTSRLGIRADEIVDFYQHKIKEDNRFKLKLLHFFVSSGFNDTPHFWNELEKLVLTYAKLRKVCPDLHMLDIGGGLPFKNSLEFNYDYTYMIGEIIGRIKTICNENGVPEPDIVTEFGSFTX
;
A
#
# COMPACT_ATOMS: atom_id res chain seq x y z
N ALA A 1 -4.55 36.56 -12.19
CA ALA A 1 -5.27 35.30 -12.34
C ALA A 1 -6.79 35.52 -12.25
N ARG A 2 -7.27 36.17 -11.18
CA ARG A 2 -8.68 36.41 -10.95
C ARG A 2 -9.34 37.21 -12.10
N ARG A 3 -8.60 38.22 -12.60
CA ARG A 3 -9.08 39.06 -13.72
C ARG A 3 -9.10 38.30 -15.04
N THR A 4 -8.25 37.29 -15.16
CA THR A 4 -8.10 36.53 -16.41
C THR A 4 -9.05 35.35 -16.48
N PHE A 5 -9.28 34.64 -15.36
CA PHE A 5 -9.96 33.35 -15.35
C PHE A 5 -11.28 33.36 -14.58
N GLY A 6 -11.56 34.43 -13.83
CA GLY A 6 -12.80 34.50 -13.03
C GLY A 6 -12.70 33.74 -11.72
N THR A 7 -13.85 33.46 -11.12
CA THR A 7 -13.96 32.72 -9.86
C THR A 7 -15.05 31.66 -10.00
N PRO A 8 -14.96 30.52 -9.27
CA PRO A 8 -13.90 30.15 -8.33
C PRO A 8 -12.61 29.74 -9.02
N LEU A 9 -11.47 29.99 -8.35
CA LEU A 9 -10.15 29.61 -8.85
C LEU A 9 -9.54 28.57 -7.94
N ARG A 10 -9.01 27.53 -8.53
CA ARG A 10 -8.22 26.51 -7.81
C ARG A 10 -6.80 26.55 -8.34
N PHE A 11 -5.85 26.64 -7.44
CA PHE A 11 -4.43 26.64 -7.79
C PHE A 11 -3.77 25.38 -7.28
N THR A 12 -2.99 24.73 -8.14
CA THR A 12 -2.19 23.59 -7.75
C THR A 12 -0.71 23.94 -7.95
N TYR A 13 0.07 23.89 -6.88
CA TYR A 13 1.50 24.12 -6.95
C TYR A 13 2.19 22.76 -7.08
N LEU A 14 2.44 22.34 -8.30
CA LEU A 14 2.95 21.01 -8.63
C LEU A 14 4.25 20.64 -7.90
N PRO A 15 5.24 21.55 -7.78
CA PRO A 15 6.49 21.15 -7.10
C PRO A 15 6.29 20.68 -5.66
N LEU A 16 5.19 21.08 -5.00
CA LEU A 16 4.91 20.62 -3.65
C LEU A 16 4.71 19.10 -3.60
N ILE A 17 4.12 18.53 -4.66
CA ILE A 17 3.91 17.06 -4.77
C ILE A 17 5.27 16.36 -4.70
N SER A 18 6.22 16.79 -5.53
CA SER A 18 7.57 16.21 -5.51
C SER A 18 8.25 16.42 -4.17
N GLN A 19 8.14 17.63 -3.59
CA GLN A 19 8.72 17.92 -2.27
C GLN A 19 8.20 16.98 -1.20
N LYS A 20 6.88 16.73 -1.19
CA LYS A 20 6.26 15.83 -0.22
C LYS A 20 6.73 14.39 -0.41
N ILE A 21 6.77 13.92 -1.65
CA ILE A 21 7.22 12.56 -1.95
C ILE A 21 8.68 12.39 -1.53
N GLN A 22 9.54 13.31 -1.93
CA GLN A 22 10.97 13.22 -1.60
C GLN A 22 11.21 13.37 -0.10
N GLY A 23 10.40 14.20 0.57
CA GLY A 23 10.45 14.33 2.03
C GLY A 23 10.14 13.02 2.74
N ALA A 24 9.08 12.34 2.32
CA ALA A 24 8.72 11.04 2.90
C ALA A 24 9.81 10.01 2.64
N LYS A 25 10.33 9.96 1.41
CA LYS A 25 11.41 9.03 1.06
C LYS A 25 12.66 9.28 1.92
N LYS A 26 13.00 10.55 2.15
CA LYS A 26 14.15 10.91 2.96
C LYS A 26 13.96 10.44 4.42
N LEU A 27 12.76 10.65 4.97
CA LEU A 27 12.46 10.23 6.35
C LEU A 27 12.63 8.72 6.53
N PHE A 28 12.11 7.93 5.58
CA PHE A 28 12.23 6.48 5.65
C PHE A 28 13.68 6.03 5.44
N ARG A 29 14.39 6.63 4.49
CA ARG A 29 15.82 6.30 4.28
C ARG A 29 16.65 6.60 5.51
N GLN A 30 16.43 7.75 6.15
CA GLN A 30 17.17 8.12 7.37
C GLN A 30 16.88 7.15 8.51
N ALA A 31 15.62 6.80 8.72
CA ALA A 31 15.25 5.85 9.77
C ALA A 31 15.87 4.47 9.49
N MET A 32 15.83 4.02 8.25
CA MET A 32 16.43 2.74 7.86
C MET A 32 17.94 2.75 8.08
N ALA A 33 18.61 3.84 7.73
CA ALA A 33 20.07 3.96 7.95
C ALA A 33 20.39 3.92 9.44
N GLU A 34 19.65 4.67 10.27
CA GLU A 34 19.88 4.73 11.71
C GLU A 34 19.70 3.37 12.38
N HIS A 35 18.77 2.56 11.90
CA HIS A 35 18.50 1.24 12.45
C HIS A 35 19.26 0.13 11.74
N GLN A 36 20.09 0.46 10.75
CA GLN A 36 20.78 -0.54 9.92
C GLN A 36 19.80 -1.57 9.36
N TYR A 37 18.66 -1.04 8.87
CA TYR A 37 17.57 -1.85 8.37
C TYR A 37 17.93 -2.48 7.02
N GLN A 38 17.65 -3.76 6.85
CA GLN A 38 18.10 -4.51 5.67
C GLN A 38 17.11 -4.50 4.50
N GLY A 39 15.89 -4.02 4.72
CA GLY A 39 14.90 -3.91 3.64
C GLY A 39 14.98 -2.57 2.91
N THR A 40 14.20 -2.46 1.84
CA THR A 40 14.09 -1.23 1.05
C THR A 40 12.77 -0.52 1.33
N TYR A 41 12.63 0.70 0.79
CA TYR A 41 11.42 1.49 0.94
C TYR A 41 10.82 1.81 -0.42
N THR A 42 9.51 1.63 -0.56
CA THR A 42 8.75 1.97 -1.76
C THR A 42 7.58 2.88 -1.40
N TYR A 43 7.49 3.99 -2.10
CA TYR A 43 6.38 4.95 -2.00
C TYR A 43 5.38 4.64 -3.10
N CYS A 44 4.14 4.30 -2.72
CA CYS A 44 3.04 4.13 -3.67
C CYS A 44 2.17 5.38 -3.65
N TYR A 45 1.95 5.97 -4.81
CA TYR A 45 1.03 7.08 -4.96
C TYR A 45 -0.38 6.53 -5.13
N CYS A 46 -1.33 7.07 -4.35
CA CYS A 46 -2.73 6.63 -4.39
C CYS A 46 -3.48 7.40 -5.46
N THR A 47 -3.88 6.73 -6.53
CA THR A 47 -4.57 7.38 -7.66
C THR A 47 -5.86 8.07 -7.22
N LYS A 48 -6.52 7.56 -6.20
CA LYS A 48 -7.75 8.17 -5.67
C LYS A 48 -7.55 9.59 -5.14
N SER A 49 -6.31 9.97 -4.80
CA SER A 49 -6.01 11.31 -4.29
C SER A 49 -6.16 12.37 -5.38
N SER A 50 -5.74 12.05 -6.60
CA SER A 50 -6.00 12.91 -7.75
C SER A 50 -5.73 12.13 -9.04
N HIS A 51 -6.68 12.23 -9.96
CA HIS A 51 -6.56 11.63 -11.30
C HIS A 51 -6.08 12.62 -12.36
N PHE A 52 -5.86 13.88 -11.97
CA PHE A 52 -5.44 14.87 -12.95
C PHE A 52 -4.08 14.53 -13.53
N ARG A 53 -3.99 14.57 -14.86
CA ARG A 53 -2.79 14.17 -15.60
C ARG A 53 -1.53 14.86 -15.08
N HIS A 54 -1.59 16.19 -14.93
CA HIS A 54 -0.41 16.97 -14.53
C HIS A 54 0.08 16.59 -13.12
N ILE A 55 -0.84 16.17 -12.24
CA ILE A 55 -0.50 15.72 -10.89
C ILE A 55 0.17 14.34 -10.95
N LEU A 56 -0.37 13.44 -11.77
CA LEU A 56 0.22 12.11 -11.95
C LEU A 56 1.60 12.20 -12.59
N GLU A 57 1.77 13.07 -13.58
CA GLU A 57 3.08 13.27 -14.22
C GLU A 57 4.11 13.77 -13.21
N GLU A 58 3.72 14.73 -12.36
CA GLU A 58 4.63 15.24 -11.33
C GLU A 58 5.01 14.14 -10.34
N ALA A 59 4.02 13.36 -9.86
CA ALA A 59 4.28 12.28 -8.91
C ALA A 59 5.21 11.23 -9.52
N LEU A 60 4.94 10.81 -10.76
CA LEU A 60 5.71 9.76 -11.44
C LEU A 60 7.16 10.16 -11.71
N ALA A 61 7.48 11.45 -11.71
CA ALA A 61 8.85 11.92 -11.85
C ALA A 61 9.73 11.58 -10.64
N ASN A 62 9.16 11.03 -9.56
CA ASN A 62 9.83 10.81 -8.28
C ASN A 62 10.14 9.34 -7.97
N ASP A 63 10.19 8.49 -8.96
CA ASP A 63 10.45 7.05 -8.77
C ASP A 63 9.50 6.47 -7.72
N ILE A 64 8.22 6.51 -8.04
CA ILE A 64 7.15 5.97 -7.19
C ILE A 64 6.48 4.79 -7.88
N LYS A 65 5.72 4.05 -7.09
CA LYS A 65 4.83 3.01 -7.60
C LYS A 65 3.39 3.48 -7.42
N LEU A 66 2.43 2.67 -7.83
CA LEU A 66 1.02 3.10 -7.84
C LEU A 66 0.18 2.22 -6.93
N GLU A 67 -0.83 2.84 -6.31
CA GLU A 67 -1.88 2.15 -5.58
C GLU A 67 -3.22 2.57 -6.18
N THR A 68 -4.07 1.59 -6.45
CA THR A 68 -5.41 1.83 -6.98
C THR A 68 -6.44 1.25 -6.02
N SER A 69 -7.68 1.73 -6.10
CA SER A 69 -8.74 1.23 -5.23
C SER A 69 -10.08 1.08 -5.96
N SER A 70 -10.10 1.21 -7.28
CA SER A 70 -11.34 1.04 -8.03
C SER A 70 -11.09 0.64 -9.48
N ALA A 71 -12.14 0.11 -10.11
CA ALA A 71 -12.11 -0.22 -11.53
C ALA A 71 -11.81 1.00 -12.41
N PHE A 72 -12.18 2.18 -11.93
CA PHE A 72 -12.01 3.42 -12.70
C PHE A 72 -10.55 3.87 -12.78
N ASP A 73 -9.69 3.34 -11.94
CA ASP A 73 -8.26 3.64 -11.96
C ASP A 73 -7.53 2.92 -13.11
N MET A 74 -8.08 1.80 -13.57
CA MET A 74 -7.38 0.95 -14.55
C MET A 74 -7.16 1.63 -15.90
N PRO A 75 -8.17 2.31 -16.49
CA PRO A 75 -7.92 3.03 -17.74
C PRO A 75 -6.87 4.14 -17.61
N ILE A 76 -6.74 4.71 -16.42
CA ILE A 76 -5.71 5.73 -16.16
C ILE A 76 -4.32 5.11 -16.34
N ILE A 77 -4.10 3.92 -15.79
CA ILE A 77 -2.83 3.22 -15.92
C ILE A 77 -2.50 2.93 -17.39
N GLU A 78 -3.48 2.44 -18.13
CA GLU A 78 -3.28 2.17 -19.56
C GLU A 78 -2.93 3.46 -20.32
N ALA A 79 -3.59 4.56 -19.99
CA ALA A 79 -3.30 5.86 -20.62
C ALA A 79 -1.89 6.34 -20.30
N LEU A 80 -1.45 6.16 -19.05
CA LEU A 80 -0.09 6.54 -18.65
C LEU A 80 0.96 5.71 -19.40
N GLU A 81 0.71 4.43 -19.60
CA GLU A 81 1.63 3.54 -20.32
C GLU A 81 1.70 3.93 -21.80
N ARG A 82 0.55 4.19 -22.43
CA ARG A 82 0.53 4.62 -23.83
C ARG A 82 1.29 5.92 -24.07
N LYS A 83 1.34 6.79 -23.05
CA LYS A 83 2.06 8.06 -23.12
C LYS A 83 3.53 7.94 -22.72
N GLY A 84 3.97 6.76 -22.35
CA GLY A 84 5.35 6.52 -21.94
C GLY A 84 5.70 7.02 -20.57
N LEU A 85 4.70 7.34 -19.71
CA LEU A 85 4.93 7.85 -18.37
C LEU A 85 5.16 6.73 -17.36
N VAL A 86 4.67 5.54 -17.66
CA VAL A 86 5.01 4.32 -16.92
C VAL A 86 5.30 3.23 -17.94
N ASN A 87 6.04 2.20 -17.53
CA ASN A 87 6.19 1.00 -18.34
C ASN A 87 5.45 -0.17 -17.64
N LYS A 88 5.31 -1.28 -18.33
CA LYS A 88 4.54 -2.41 -17.82
C LYS A 88 5.21 -3.12 -16.65
N GLU A 89 6.45 -2.76 -16.31
CA GLU A 89 7.14 -3.32 -15.14
C GLU A 89 6.75 -2.62 -13.82
N ILE A 90 6.02 -1.51 -13.90
CA ILE A 90 5.67 -0.75 -12.69
C ILE A 90 4.84 -1.60 -11.72
N MET A 91 5.15 -1.52 -10.42
CA MET A 91 4.34 -2.18 -9.41
C MET A 91 3.05 -1.39 -9.19
N ILE A 92 1.92 -2.11 -9.19
CA ILE A 92 0.60 -1.54 -8.96
C ILE A 92 -0.09 -2.37 -7.87
N VAL A 93 -0.30 -1.74 -6.72
CA VAL A 93 -1.00 -2.39 -5.61
C VAL A 93 -2.49 -2.08 -5.74
N CYS A 94 -3.33 -3.11 -5.82
CA CYS A 94 -4.77 -2.94 -6.04
C CYS A 94 -5.53 -3.31 -4.78
N ASN A 95 -6.01 -2.28 -4.09
CA ASN A 95 -6.64 -2.41 -2.78
C ASN A 95 -8.16 -2.37 -2.82
N GLY A 96 -8.76 -2.66 -1.69
CA GLY A 96 -10.17 -2.48 -1.43
C GLY A 96 -11.02 -3.67 -1.79
N PHE A 97 -12.27 -3.61 -1.41
CA PHE A 97 -13.27 -4.58 -1.82
C PHE A 97 -13.49 -4.44 -3.34
N LYS A 98 -13.42 -5.56 -4.06
CA LYS A 98 -13.42 -5.51 -5.51
C LYS A 98 -14.68 -6.12 -6.08
N LYS A 99 -15.44 -5.29 -6.78
CA LYS A 99 -16.55 -5.75 -7.62
C LYS A 99 -16.00 -6.41 -8.87
N GLU A 100 -16.87 -7.13 -9.57
CA GLU A 100 -16.50 -7.93 -10.74
C GLU A 100 -15.64 -7.15 -11.74
N LEU A 101 -16.05 -5.94 -12.11
CA LEU A 101 -15.34 -5.14 -13.11
C LEU A 101 -13.90 -4.83 -12.70
N TYR A 102 -13.67 -4.57 -11.41
CA TYR A 102 -12.32 -4.26 -10.93
C TYR A 102 -11.42 -5.51 -11.05
N LYS A 103 -11.93 -6.66 -10.62
CA LYS A 103 -11.16 -7.92 -10.74
C LYS A 103 -10.88 -8.26 -12.19
N GLU A 104 -11.87 -8.08 -13.06
CA GLU A 104 -11.74 -8.30 -14.50
C GLU A 104 -10.65 -7.40 -15.09
N ASN A 105 -10.67 -6.11 -14.73
CA ASN A 105 -9.66 -5.16 -15.22
C ASN A 105 -8.26 -5.50 -14.72
N ILE A 106 -8.13 -5.99 -13.48
CA ILE A 106 -6.83 -6.42 -12.94
C ILE A 106 -6.28 -7.57 -13.79
N VAL A 107 -7.11 -8.58 -14.07
CA VAL A 107 -6.68 -9.73 -14.86
C VAL A 107 -6.35 -9.31 -16.30
N ASP A 108 -7.13 -8.40 -16.88
CA ASP A 108 -6.86 -7.88 -18.22
C ASP A 108 -5.50 -7.19 -18.29
N LEU A 109 -5.16 -6.36 -17.28
CA LEU A 109 -3.85 -5.71 -17.25
C LEU A 109 -2.74 -6.73 -17.09
N LEU A 110 -2.94 -7.73 -16.25
CA LEU A 110 -1.94 -8.80 -16.09
C LEU A 110 -1.68 -9.49 -17.44
N HIS A 111 -2.73 -9.87 -18.14
CA HIS A 111 -2.60 -10.55 -19.45
C HIS A 111 -2.03 -9.63 -20.52
N ASP A 112 -2.14 -8.31 -20.35
CA ASP A 112 -1.54 -7.33 -21.25
C ASP A 112 -0.05 -7.06 -20.93
N GLY A 113 0.50 -7.73 -19.93
CA GLY A 113 1.91 -7.67 -19.60
C GLY A 113 2.30 -6.87 -18.37
N PHE A 114 1.33 -6.33 -17.63
CA PHE A 114 1.59 -5.65 -16.34
C PHE A 114 1.81 -6.72 -15.26
N ARG A 115 2.97 -7.36 -15.27
CA ARG A 115 3.20 -8.52 -14.42
C ARG A 115 3.44 -8.19 -12.95
N ASN A 116 3.66 -6.91 -12.62
CA ASN A 116 3.82 -6.48 -11.24
C ASN A 116 2.54 -5.85 -10.67
N ILE A 117 1.38 -6.18 -11.26
CA ILE A 117 0.10 -5.83 -10.67
C ILE A 117 -0.18 -6.81 -9.54
N ILE A 118 -0.50 -6.27 -8.34
CA ILE A 118 -0.64 -7.05 -7.12
C ILE A 118 -2.01 -6.77 -6.51
N PRO A 119 -3.03 -7.58 -6.82
CA PRO A 119 -4.29 -7.43 -6.08
C PRO A 119 -4.09 -7.86 -4.63
N VAL A 120 -4.51 -6.99 -3.71
CA VAL A 120 -4.46 -7.27 -2.28
C VAL A 120 -5.81 -7.87 -1.89
N LEU A 121 -5.81 -9.15 -1.53
CA LEU A 121 -7.04 -9.86 -1.19
C LEU A 121 -7.70 -9.22 0.02
N ASP A 122 -8.91 -8.73 -0.18
CA ASP A 122 -9.69 -8.07 0.85
C ASP A 122 -10.60 -9.06 1.61
N ASN A 123 -10.71 -10.26 1.06
CA ASN A 123 -11.42 -11.40 1.66
C ASN A 123 -10.94 -12.68 0.96
N LYS A 124 -11.26 -13.83 1.56
CA LYS A 124 -10.82 -15.12 1.01
C LYS A 124 -11.47 -15.43 -0.34
N GLU A 125 -12.73 -15.05 -0.50
CA GLU A 125 -13.52 -15.37 -1.69
C GLU A 125 -12.99 -14.69 -2.94
N GLU A 126 -12.34 -13.55 -2.79
CA GLU A 126 -11.74 -12.83 -3.92
C GLU A 126 -10.74 -13.71 -4.67
N PHE A 127 -10.01 -14.57 -3.98
CA PHE A 127 -9.01 -15.45 -4.60
C PHE A 127 -9.66 -16.37 -5.64
N ASN A 128 -10.91 -16.79 -5.43
CA ASN A 128 -11.59 -17.71 -6.34
C ASN A 128 -11.68 -17.14 -7.76
N TYR A 129 -11.85 -15.82 -7.87
CA TYR A 129 -11.90 -15.18 -9.19
C TYR A 129 -10.57 -15.35 -9.93
N TYR A 130 -9.47 -15.08 -9.27
CA TYR A 130 -8.15 -15.18 -9.89
C TYR A 130 -7.80 -16.65 -10.20
N ASP A 131 -8.18 -17.55 -9.31
CA ASP A 131 -7.97 -18.98 -9.53
C ASP A 131 -8.66 -19.46 -10.81
N ASN A 132 -9.85 -18.94 -11.08
CA ASN A 132 -10.62 -19.30 -12.27
C ASN A 132 -10.14 -18.60 -13.55
N GLU A 133 -9.69 -17.37 -13.46
CA GLU A 133 -9.49 -16.51 -14.63
C GLU A 133 -8.03 -16.35 -15.06
N VAL A 134 -7.07 -16.56 -14.15
CA VAL A 134 -5.66 -16.26 -14.44
C VAL A 134 -4.99 -17.51 -15.02
N GLU A 135 -4.32 -17.34 -16.15
CA GLU A 135 -3.60 -18.44 -16.84
C GLU A 135 -2.09 -18.36 -16.68
N SER A 136 -1.59 -17.21 -16.20
CA SER A 136 -0.17 -16.96 -16.05
C SER A 136 0.18 -16.73 -14.59
N GLU A 137 1.46 -16.43 -14.31
CA GLU A 137 1.88 -16.11 -12.95
C GLU A 137 1.24 -14.78 -12.51
N MET A 138 0.73 -14.75 -11.28
CA MET A 138 0.15 -13.55 -10.67
C MET A 138 0.72 -13.36 -9.27
N GLN A 139 1.16 -12.14 -8.98
CA GLN A 139 1.56 -11.75 -7.63
C GLN A 139 0.32 -11.36 -6.83
N LEU A 140 0.31 -11.68 -5.55
CA LEU A 140 -0.81 -11.40 -4.66
C LEU A 140 -0.33 -10.68 -3.40
N GLY A 141 -1.23 -9.90 -2.83
CA GLY A 141 -1.12 -9.44 -1.46
C GLY A 141 -2.31 -9.92 -0.64
N ILE A 142 -2.21 -9.80 0.66
CA ILE A 142 -3.33 -10.08 1.58
C ILE A 142 -3.46 -8.88 2.52
N ARG A 143 -4.70 -8.44 2.75
CA ARG A 143 -4.98 -7.42 3.76
C ARG A 143 -5.31 -8.12 5.09
N LEU A 144 -4.55 -7.76 6.13
CA LEU A 144 -4.83 -8.21 7.49
C LEU A 144 -5.97 -7.36 8.05
N SER A 145 -7.00 -8.00 8.59
CA SER A 145 -8.10 -7.26 9.19
C SER A 145 -7.65 -6.58 10.49
N ALA A 146 -8.06 -5.33 10.66
CA ALA A 146 -7.78 -4.57 11.88
C ALA A 146 -8.87 -4.83 12.91
N GLU A 147 -8.51 -4.77 14.19
CA GLU A 147 -9.49 -4.80 15.27
C GLU A 147 -10.08 -3.42 15.44
N GLU A 148 -11.39 -3.35 15.55
CA GLU A 148 -12.08 -2.07 15.69
C GLU A 148 -12.03 -1.58 17.14
N LYS A 149 -12.01 -0.26 17.30
CA LYS A 149 -12.21 0.33 18.61
C LYS A 149 -13.62 -0.01 19.11
N PRO A 150 -13.76 -0.32 20.39
CA PRO A 150 -15.08 -0.73 20.94
C PRO A 150 -16.18 0.31 20.82
N ASP A 151 -15.84 1.54 20.46
CA ASP A 151 -16.78 2.67 20.47
C ASP A 151 -17.59 2.87 19.18
N PHE A 152 -17.41 1.97 18.19
CA PHE A 152 -18.16 2.06 16.93
C PHE A 152 -18.99 0.80 16.69
N PRO A 153 -20.25 0.80 17.14
CA PRO A 153 -21.08 -0.41 17.07
C PRO A 153 -21.50 -0.85 15.67
N PHE A 154 -21.19 -0.08 14.63
CA PHE A 154 -21.62 -0.42 13.28
C PHE A 154 -20.50 -0.81 12.33
N TYR A 155 -19.27 -0.88 12.80
CA TYR A 155 -18.13 -1.21 11.96
C TYR A 155 -17.47 -2.50 12.43
N THR A 156 -18.05 -3.61 12.06
CA THR A 156 -17.26 -4.84 12.05
C THR A 156 -16.33 -4.73 10.85
N SER A 157 -15.04 -4.89 11.06
CA SER A 157 -14.09 -4.89 9.97
C SER A 157 -14.35 -6.11 9.09
N ARG A 158 -15.20 -5.92 8.10
CA ARG A 158 -15.48 -6.96 7.09
C ARG A 158 -14.38 -7.00 6.04
N LEU A 159 -13.40 -6.12 6.19
CA LEU A 159 -12.31 -6.00 5.23
C LEU A 159 -11.06 -6.68 5.76
N GLY A 160 -10.48 -7.52 4.92
CA GLY A 160 -9.27 -8.22 5.27
C GLY A 160 -9.51 -9.63 5.77
N ILE A 161 -8.42 -10.35 5.97
CA ILE A 161 -8.43 -11.72 6.50
C ILE A 161 -7.86 -11.67 7.91
N ARG A 162 -8.48 -12.43 8.81
CA ARG A 162 -8.08 -12.43 10.22
C ARG A 162 -6.68 -13.04 10.40
N ALA A 163 -5.94 -12.49 11.37
CA ALA A 163 -4.58 -12.96 11.67
C ALA A 163 -4.54 -14.46 11.96
N ASP A 164 -5.55 -14.98 12.67
CA ASP A 164 -5.60 -16.41 13.03
C ASP A 164 -6.01 -17.33 11.88
N GLU A 165 -6.41 -16.77 10.73
CA GLU A 165 -6.82 -17.55 9.57
C GLU A 165 -5.85 -17.44 8.40
N ILE A 166 -4.93 -16.47 8.44
CA ILE A 166 -4.18 -16.07 7.26
C ILE A 166 -3.16 -17.13 6.81
N VAL A 167 -2.48 -17.77 7.76
CA VAL A 167 -1.49 -18.80 7.43
C VAL A 167 -2.17 -20.04 6.83
N ASP A 168 -3.27 -20.48 7.44
CA ASP A 168 -4.04 -21.62 6.94
C ASP A 168 -4.58 -21.33 5.54
N PHE A 169 -5.12 -20.15 5.33
CA PHE A 169 -5.63 -19.75 4.01
C PHE A 169 -4.53 -19.83 2.96
N TYR A 170 -3.36 -19.26 3.26
CA TYR A 170 -2.24 -19.31 2.33
C TYR A 170 -1.84 -20.75 2.03
N GLN A 171 -1.68 -21.56 3.07
CA GLN A 171 -1.20 -22.94 2.90
C GLN A 171 -2.18 -23.83 2.14
N HIS A 172 -3.49 -23.65 2.35
CA HIS A 172 -4.51 -24.50 1.75
C HIS A 172 -4.97 -24.02 0.37
N LYS A 173 -4.89 -22.70 0.08
CA LYS A 173 -5.46 -22.16 -1.15
C LYS A 173 -4.42 -21.63 -2.14
N ILE A 174 -3.29 -21.13 -1.67
CA ILE A 174 -2.36 -20.41 -2.53
C ILE A 174 -1.07 -21.19 -2.76
N LYS A 175 -0.52 -21.77 -1.71
CA LYS A 175 0.85 -22.30 -1.72
C LYS A 175 1.11 -23.34 -2.80
N GLU A 176 0.19 -24.26 -3.02
CA GLU A 176 0.40 -25.40 -3.93
C GLU A 176 0.22 -25.03 -5.39
N ASP A 177 -0.30 -23.85 -5.70
CA ASP A 177 -0.53 -23.43 -7.08
C ASP A 177 0.61 -22.50 -7.52
N ASN A 178 1.45 -23.02 -8.42
CA ASN A 178 2.64 -22.29 -8.88
C ASN A 178 2.33 -21.01 -9.62
N ARG A 179 1.08 -20.79 -10.04
CA ARG A 179 0.71 -19.53 -10.69
C ARG A 179 0.76 -18.36 -9.73
N PHE A 180 0.52 -18.58 -8.42
CA PHE A 180 0.31 -17.50 -7.46
C PHE A 180 1.50 -17.34 -6.53
N LYS A 181 2.00 -16.12 -6.44
CA LYS A 181 3.13 -15.76 -5.58
C LYS A 181 2.68 -14.70 -4.60
N LEU A 182 2.52 -15.08 -3.33
CA LEU A 182 2.17 -14.12 -2.30
C LEU A 182 3.39 -13.29 -1.94
N LYS A 183 3.34 -11.99 -2.26
CA LYS A 183 4.49 -11.09 -2.14
C LYS A 183 4.35 -10.06 -1.03
N LEU A 184 3.13 -9.76 -0.58
CA LEU A 184 2.86 -8.56 0.20
C LEU A 184 1.80 -8.83 1.25
N LEU A 185 2.04 -8.36 2.48
CA LEU A 185 1.03 -8.29 3.53
C LEU A 185 0.74 -6.82 3.83
N HIS A 186 -0.53 -6.47 3.90
CA HIS A 186 -1.01 -5.09 4.04
C HIS A 186 -1.94 -4.95 5.24
N PHE A 187 -1.90 -3.79 5.89
CA PHE A 187 -2.95 -3.41 6.83
C PHE A 187 -3.32 -1.94 6.60
N PHE A 188 -4.47 -1.57 7.12
CA PHE A 188 -4.93 -0.19 7.12
C PHE A 188 -5.49 0.14 8.50
N VAL A 189 -4.98 1.21 9.11
CA VAL A 189 -5.48 1.72 10.38
C VAL A 189 -6.10 3.09 10.11
N SER A 190 -7.40 3.20 10.35
CA SER A 190 -8.16 4.41 9.99
C SER A 190 -7.66 5.67 10.70
N SER A 191 -7.09 5.52 11.89
CA SER A 191 -6.53 6.67 12.63
C SER A 191 -5.21 7.16 12.06
N GLY A 192 -4.60 6.41 11.12
CA GLY A 192 -3.30 6.76 10.54
C GLY A 192 -2.15 6.50 11.49
N PHE A 193 -0.98 7.06 11.14
CA PHE A 193 0.25 6.89 11.92
C PHE A 193 0.22 7.82 13.13
N ASN A 194 -0.27 7.31 14.23
CA ASN A 194 -0.39 8.09 15.46
C ASN A 194 0.26 7.34 16.62
N ASP A 195 0.84 8.10 17.54
CA ASP A 195 1.50 7.53 18.73
C ASP A 195 0.44 7.18 19.78
N THR A 196 -0.34 6.14 19.48
CA THR A 196 -1.41 5.66 20.37
C THR A 196 -1.22 4.17 20.62
N PRO A 197 -1.67 3.67 21.77
CA PRO A 197 -1.62 2.23 22.02
C PRO A 197 -2.32 1.40 20.94
N HIS A 198 -3.42 1.92 20.39
CA HIS A 198 -4.15 1.22 19.33
C HIS A 198 -3.28 1.03 18.09
N PHE A 199 -2.63 2.12 17.63
CA PHE A 199 -1.77 2.02 16.44
C PHE A 199 -0.64 1.01 16.65
N TRP A 200 0.05 1.13 17.79
CA TRP A 200 1.19 0.26 18.06
C TRP A 200 0.77 -1.21 18.21
N ASN A 201 -0.39 -1.47 18.82
CA ASN A 201 -0.90 -2.84 18.92
C ASN A 201 -1.23 -3.41 17.55
N GLU A 202 -1.83 -2.61 16.67
CA GLU A 202 -2.15 -3.07 15.31
C GLU A 202 -0.88 -3.29 14.49
N LEU A 203 0.11 -2.41 14.61
CA LEU A 203 1.39 -2.61 13.93
C LEU A 203 2.09 -3.88 14.42
N GLU A 204 2.13 -4.10 15.73
CA GLU A 204 2.73 -5.32 16.29
C GLU A 204 2.04 -6.56 15.75
N LYS A 205 0.71 -6.56 15.71
CA LYS A 205 -0.06 -7.69 15.17
C LYS A 205 0.30 -7.93 13.70
N LEU A 206 0.41 -6.85 12.91
CA LEU A 206 0.80 -6.96 11.51
C LEU A 206 2.17 -7.63 11.36
N VAL A 207 3.15 -7.16 12.12
CA VAL A 207 4.53 -7.65 11.97
C VAL A 207 4.65 -9.08 12.47
N LEU A 208 3.97 -9.43 13.56
CA LEU A 208 3.96 -10.81 14.07
C LEU A 208 3.30 -11.75 13.05
N THR A 209 2.20 -11.31 12.43
CA THR A 209 1.53 -12.09 11.38
C THR A 209 2.45 -12.25 10.17
N TYR A 210 3.14 -11.17 9.78
CA TYR A 210 4.12 -11.21 8.71
C TYR A 210 5.19 -12.28 9.00
N ALA A 211 5.72 -12.29 10.21
CA ALA A 211 6.78 -13.24 10.58
C ALA A 211 6.28 -14.69 10.48
N LYS A 212 5.08 -14.96 10.97
CA LYS A 212 4.49 -16.32 10.88
C LYS A 212 4.31 -16.73 9.42
N LEU A 213 3.77 -15.82 8.61
CA LEU A 213 3.50 -16.10 7.21
C LEU A 213 4.80 -16.30 6.42
N ARG A 214 5.81 -15.46 6.68
CA ARG A 214 7.10 -15.53 6.00
C ARG A 214 7.79 -16.89 6.20
N LYS A 215 7.60 -17.51 7.36
CA LYS A 215 8.22 -18.83 7.66
C LYS A 215 7.70 -19.92 6.73
N VAL A 216 6.47 -19.78 6.21
CA VAL A 216 5.88 -20.77 5.30
C VAL A 216 5.79 -20.25 3.87
N CYS A 217 6.09 -18.98 3.65
CA CYS A 217 5.97 -18.33 2.33
C CYS A 217 7.27 -17.59 2.00
N PRO A 218 8.23 -18.28 1.37
CA PRO A 218 9.52 -17.63 1.08
C PRO A 218 9.46 -16.45 0.13
N ASP A 219 8.42 -16.38 -0.70
CA ASP A 219 8.25 -15.27 -1.66
C ASP A 219 7.78 -13.98 -0.99
N LEU A 220 7.24 -14.06 0.22
CA LEU A 220 6.73 -12.88 0.93
C LEU A 220 7.90 -11.99 1.34
N HIS A 221 7.92 -10.73 0.87
CA HIS A 221 9.01 -9.82 1.21
C HIS A 221 8.57 -8.37 1.39
N MET A 222 7.30 -8.05 1.15
CA MET A 222 6.81 -6.68 1.28
C MET A 222 5.81 -6.55 2.42
N LEU A 223 6.01 -5.53 3.25
CA LEU A 223 5.10 -5.16 4.32
C LEU A 223 4.55 -3.78 3.98
N ASP A 224 3.26 -3.74 3.64
CA ASP A 224 2.59 -2.51 3.25
C ASP A 224 1.88 -1.95 4.48
N ILE A 225 2.44 -0.88 5.04
CA ILE A 225 1.92 -0.31 6.27
C ILE A 225 0.83 0.75 6.01
N GLY A 226 0.39 0.87 4.76
CA GLY A 226 -0.73 1.72 4.41
C GLY A 226 -0.37 3.19 4.33
N GLY A 227 -1.37 4.03 4.60
CA GLY A 227 -1.22 5.47 4.56
C GLY A 227 -1.61 6.11 5.87
N GLY A 228 -1.93 7.40 5.79
CA GLY A 228 -2.36 8.13 6.98
C GLY A 228 -1.25 8.89 7.68
N LEU A 229 -0.17 9.18 6.95
CA LEU A 229 0.85 10.09 7.50
C LEU A 229 0.23 11.47 7.63
N PRO A 230 0.19 12.04 8.85
CA PRO A 230 -0.42 13.36 9.03
C PRO A 230 0.26 14.45 8.21
N PHE A 231 -0.50 15.44 7.83
CA PHE A 231 0.01 16.59 7.08
C PHE A 231 -0.39 17.89 7.78
N LYS A 232 0.41 18.91 7.56
CA LYS A 232 0.17 20.21 8.20
C LYS A 232 -1.13 20.83 7.67
N ASN A 233 -2.10 20.97 8.54
CA ASN A 233 -3.40 21.56 8.21
C ASN A 233 -3.76 22.77 9.06
N SER A 234 -2.88 23.17 9.99
CA SER A 234 -3.08 24.33 10.85
C SER A 234 -1.74 24.85 11.32
N LEU A 235 -1.75 26.05 11.89
CA LEU A 235 -0.56 26.66 12.46
C LEU A 235 -0.11 25.96 13.74
N GLU A 236 -1.02 25.28 14.40
CA GLU A 236 -0.74 24.56 15.64
C GLU A 236 -0.31 23.12 15.42
N PHE A 237 -0.19 22.71 14.15
CA PHE A 237 0.17 21.33 13.80
C PHE A 237 1.54 21.00 14.36
N ASN A 238 1.60 19.94 15.16
CA ASN A 238 2.83 19.45 15.77
C ASN A 238 2.88 17.93 15.64
N TYR A 239 3.73 17.43 14.75
CA TYR A 239 3.87 16.01 14.53
C TYR A 239 5.35 15.72 14.26
N ASP A 240 5.92 14.84 15.04
CA ASP A 240 7.34 14.49 14.90
C ASP A 240 7.50 13.32 13.95
N TYR A 241 7.65 13.64 12.66
CA TYR A 241 7.81 12.64 11.60
C TYR A 241 9.02 11.75 11.84
N THR A 242 10.13 12.35 12.24
CA THR A 242 11.38 11.60 12.46
C THR A 242 11.20 10.56 13.55
N TYR A 243 10.59 10.96 14.67
CA TYR A 243 10.33 10.05 15.79
C TYR A 243 9.39 8.91 15.35
N MET A 244 8.27 9.23 14.73
CA MET A 244 7.27 8.22 14.37
C MET A 244 7.82 7.20 13.38
N ILE A 245 8.47 7.67 12.33
CA ILE A 245 9.01 6.77 11.32
C ILE A 245 10.15 5.94 11.89
N GLY A 246 11.00 6.56 12.71
CA GLY A 246 12.05 5.83 13.42
C GLY A 246 11.51 4.71 14.28
N GLU A 247 10.44 4.99 15.06
CA GLU A 247 9.80 4.00 15.92
C GLU A 247 9.19 2.86 15.09
N ILE A 248 8.53 3.20 13.98
CA ILE A 248 7.94 2.18 13.10
C ILE A 248 9.03 1.22 12.58
N ILE A 249 10.10 1.78 12.02
CA ILE A 249 11.19 0.98 11.44
C ILE A 249 11.87 0.14 12.53
N GLY A 250 12.14 0.74 13.69
CA GLY A 250 12.77 0.04 14.79
C GLY A 250 11.96 -1.14 15.31
N ARG A 251 10.65 -0.96 15.45
CA ARG A 251 9.76 -2.03 15.92
C ARG A 251 9.62 -3.15 14.91
N ILE A 252 9.52 -2.82 13.62
CA ILE A 252 9.47 -3.85 12.57
C ILE A 252 10.75 -4.68 12.62
N LYS A 253 11.91 -4.02 12.68
CA LYS A 253 13.19 -4.70 12.74
C LYS A 253 13.27 -5.62 13.96
N THR A 254 12.94 -5.10 15.15
CA THR A 254 13.03 -5.86 16.39
C THR A 254 12.16 -7.12 16.34
N ILE A 255 10.90 -6.98 15.93
CA ILE A 255 9.99 -8.12 15.90
C ILE A 255 10.45 -9.17 14.87
N CYS A 256 10.87 -8.73 13.68
CA CYS A 256 11.35 -9.68 12.66
C CYS A 256 12.60 -10.41 13.14
N ASN A 257 13.56 -9.71 13.75
CA ASN A 257 14.77 -10.33 14.25
C ASN A 257 14.48 -11.32 15.38
N GLU A 258 13.59 -10.94 16.31
CA GLU A 258 13.18 -11.83 17.41
C GLU A 258 12.48 -13.09 16.90
N ASN A 259 11.85 -13.03 15.76
CA ASN A 259 11.13 -14.16 15.16
C ASN A 259 11.94 -14.87 14.08
N GLY A 260 13.17 -14.46 13.84
CA GLY A 260 14.07 -15.15 12.92
C GLY A 260 13.70 -15.04 11.44
N VAL A 261 13.07 -13.94 11.04
CA VAL A 261 12.73 -13.72 9.63
C VAL A 261 13.45 -12.47 9.11
N PRO A 262 13.73 -12.44 7.79
CA PRO A 262 14.36 -11.25 7.21
C PRO A 262 13.49 -10.00 7.34
N GLU A 263 14.13 -8.85 7.46
CA GLU A 263 13.43 -7.56 7.53
C GLU A 263 12.76 -7.28 6.18
N PRO A 264 11.44 -7.01 6.18
CA PRO A 264 10.73 -6.83 4.92
C PRO A 264 11.02 -5.50 4.23
N ASP A 265 10.79 -5.47 2.93
CA ASP A 265 10.72 -4.20 2.21
C ASP A 265 9.44 -3.49 2.66
N ILE A 266 9.55 -2.19 2.96
CA ILE A 266 8.42 -1.40 3.48
C ILE A 266 7.76 -0.66 2.33
N VAL A 267 6.42 -0.77 2.25
CA VAL A 267 5.61 -0.05 1.27
C VAL A 267 4.67 0.89 2.03
N THR A 268 4.55 2.12 1.55
CA THR A 268 3.53 3.06 2.06
C THR A 268 2.62 3.51 0.94
N GLU A 269 1.41 3.95 1.32
CA GLU A 269 0.37 4.37 0.37
C GLU A 269 -0.15 5.75 0.78
N PHE A 270 0.71 6.76 0.66
CA PHE A 270 0.35 8.10 1.11
C PHE A 270 -0.50 8.83 0.06
N GLY A 271 -1.73 9.14 0.43
CA GLY A 271 -2.66 9.92 -0.39
C GLY A 271 -2.73 11.37 0.07
N SER A 272 -3.44 11.62 1.16
CA SER A 272 -3.67 12.99 1.68
C SER A 272 -2.38 13.75 1.94
N PHE A 273 -1.35 13.07 2.38
CA PHE A 273 -0.06 13.70 2.66
C PHE A 273 0.53 14.32 1.38
N THR A 274 0.30 13.71 0.22
CA THR A 274 0.78 14.20 -1.06
C THR A 274 -0.16 15.24 -1.67
N UNK A 275 -1.33 14.93 -1.43
CA UNK A 275 -2.31 15.69 -2.05
C UNK A 275 -2.63 16.84 -1.59
#